data_d1480a8fe3887d10aa6fd702b109f9d4
#
_entry.id   d1480a8fe3887d10aa6fd702b109f9d4
#
_cell.length_a   1.000
_cell.length_b   1.000
_cell.length_c   1.000
_cell.angle_alpha   90.00
_cell.angle_beta   90.00
_cell.angle_gamma   90.00
#
_symmetry.space_group_name_H-M   'P 1'
#
loop_
_entity.id
_entity.type
_entity.pdbx_description
1 polymer ?
#
loop_
_entity_poly.entity_id
_entity_poly.type
_entity_poly.pdbx_seq_one_letter_code
_entity_poly.pdbx_strand_id
1 'polypeptide(L)'
;MKRFLLWVVGVILGVAVLLGAVMTVSYSFTGEGSRPAADTQFGGQALEANGSCWQVPLLGGQLDKVFASPATLTVQKLGVLYTAHPELSLPDWTCYTALTIQNAAGDVLFAGSAGEYQNFLFPANGEYKAELTAWRVPKDGTITQLRKNLGLERPAKPTGWYRYSFRFTLQASAEVELSAERVEQGGTVGVRISGMTGDAVPAIETDLGSVQCVRAAEGWRAYIPAAYNASSGGHEINITVNGETITRTLTVLPKDFGTVEAEAEEPAADSANAQFRSAIWPLYEAAATAKQWQGGFVPPAEDSMTLVDYGQIKVTNGQQGSRSNSTKLYTIPGAPCRAAANGTVVFAGNLELTGNTVVIDHGCGLRSYLYGLQEISVSKGQTVEKGQAVGALGEELTMDFKLGSRSVNPRLLFQTSGGLFWKENG
;
A
#
# COMPACT_ATOMS: atom_id res chain seq x y z
N MET A 1 -57.77 63.24 -2.43
CA MET A 1 -57.16 62.27 -1.52
C MET A 1 -57.86 60.90 -1.52
N LYS A 2 -59.15 60.75 -1.23
CA LYS A 2 -59.84 59.46 -1.14
C LYS A 2 -59.75 58.60 -2.44
N ARG A 3 -59.94 59.19 -3.63
CA ARG A 3 -59.83 58.46 -4.92
C ARG A 3 -58.41 57.99 -5.22
N PHE A 4 -57.38 58.75 -4.87
CA PHE A 4 -55.99 58.38 -5.01
C PHE A 4 -55.63 57.23 -4.07
N LEU A 5 -56.08 57.27 -2.81
CA LEU A 5 -55.89 56.20 -1.84
C LEU A 5 -56.53 54.86 -2.30
N LEU A 6 -57.79 54.94 -2.83
CA LEU A 6 -58.48 53.78 -3.40
C LEU A 6 -57.76 53.19 -4.59
N TRP A 7 -57.20 54.06 -5.45
CA TRP A 7 -56.40 53.61 -6.60
C TRP A 7 -55.07 52.88 -6.14
N VAL A 8 -54.36 53.46 -5.16
CA VAL A 8 -53.19 52.89 -4.56
C VAL A 8 -53.49 51.53 -3.90
N VAL A 9 -54.58 51.44 -3.14
CA VAL A 9 -55.04 50.19 -2.51
C VAL A 9 -55.41 49.16 -3.59
N GLY A 10 -56.07 49.59 -4.68
CA GLY A 10 -56.36 48.67 -5.82
C GLY A 10 -55.14 48.14 -6.51
N VAL A 11 -54.12 48.98 -6.71
CA VAL A 11 -52.85 48.56 -7.30
C VAL A 11 -52.09 47.55 -6.38
N ILE A 12 -52.07 47.85 -5.05
CA ILE A 12 -51.46 46.95 -4.08
C ILE A 12 -52.16 45.58 -4.08
N LEU A 13 -53.50 45.58 -4.07
CA LEU A 13 -54.27 44.33 -4.15
C LEU A 13 -54.07 43.61 -5.44
N GLY A 14 -53.98 44.28 -6.60
CA GLY A 14 -53.67 43.67 -7.90
C GLY A 14 -52.31 43.05 -7.94
N VAL A 15 -51.30 43.73 -7.37
CA VAL A 15 -49.92 43.16 -7.27
C VAL A 15 -49.91 41.97 -6.31
N ALA A 16 -50.61 42.01 -5.18
CA ALA A 16 -50.67 40.89 -4.25
C ALA A 16 -51.34 39.63 -4.88
N VAL A 17 -52.42 39.83 -5.63
CA VAL A 17 -53.10 38.74 -6.36
C VAL A 17 -52.16 38.15 -7.44
N LEU A 18 -51.46 39.01 -8.19
CA LEU A 18 -50.50 38.57 -9.20
C LEU A 18 -49.36 37.77 -8.58
N LEU A 19 -48.78 38.27 -7.48
CA LEU A 19 -47.72 37.54 -6.74
C LEU A 19 -48.25 36.22 -6.20
N GLY A 20 -49.44 36.18 -5.64
CA GLY A 20 -50.05 34.93 -5.19
C GLY A 20 -50.27 33.93 -6.32
N ALA A 21 -50.70 34.39 -7.49
CA ALA A 21 -50.84 33.55 -8.68
C ALA A 21 -49.48 32.99 -9.14
N VAL A 22 -48.43 33.83 -9.23
CA VAL A 22 -47.08 33.41 -9.59
C VAL A 22 -46.53 32.38 -8.60
N MET A 23 -46.73 32.62 -7.30
CA MET A 23 -46.33 31.69 -6.24
C MET A 23 -47.03 30.32 -6.39
N THR A 24 -48.34 30.33 -6.59
CA THR A 24 -49.17 29.13 -6.75
C THR A 24 -48.75 28.35 -7.99
N VAL A 25 -48.55 29.03 -9.11
CA VAL A 25 -48.10 28.41 -10.37
C VAL A 25 -46.70 27.81 -10.19
N SER A 26 -45.74 28.58 -9.67
CA SER A 26 -44.39 28.09 -9.41
C SER A 26 -44.40 26.85 -8.50
N TYR A 27 -45.17 26.88 -7.42
CA TYR A 27 -45.27 25.76 -6.49
C TYR A 27 -45.92 24.53 -7.14
N SER A 28 -46.95 24.70 -7.94
CA SER A 28 -47.69 23.61 -8.60
C SER A 28 -46.88 22.94 -9.69
N PHE A 29 -46.15 23.73 -10.50
CA PHE A 29 -45.37 23.22 -11.62
C PHE A 29 -43.98 22.65 -11.22
N THR A 30 -43.49 22.93 -10.00
CA THR A 30 -42.24 22.31 -9.54
C THR A 30 -42.49 20.86 -9.17
N GLY A 31 -42.00 19.94 -9.99
CA GLY A 31 -42.09 18.49 -9.82
C GLY A 31 -40.90 17.90 -9.08
N GLU A 32 -40.97 16.60 -8.86
CA GLU A 32 -39.89 15.81 -8.19
C GLU A 32 -38.57 15.87 -8.93
N GLY A 33 -38.55 16.06 -10.25
CA GLY A 33 -37.34 16.25 -11.04
C GLY A 33 -36.49 17.47 -10.70
N SER A 34 -37.04 18.37 -9.82
CA SER A 34 -36.28 19.51 -9.29
C SER A 34 -35.34 19.13 -8.13
N ARG A 35 -35.42 17.90 -7.62
CA ARG A 35 -34.46 17.35 -6.65
C ARG A 35 -33.14 16.96 -7.36
N PRO A 36 -31.99 17.05 -6.68
CA PRO A 36 -30.77 16.47 -7.20
C PRO A 36 -30.93 14.97 -7.49
N ALA A 37 -30.27 14.49 -8.53
CA ALA A 37 -30.28 13.07 -8.84
C ALA A 37 -29.64 12.25 -7.69
N ALA A 38 -30.16 11.04 -7.45
CA ALA A 38 -29.71 10.14 -6.40
C ALA A 38 -28.63 9.15 -6.94
N ASP A 39 -27.71 9.62 -7.78
CA ASP A 39 -26.72 8.82 -8.52
C ASP A 39 -25.60 8.32 -7.61
N THR A 40 -25.97 7.49 -6.63
CA THR A 40 -25.04 6.85 -5.68
C THR A 40 -24.81 5.42 -6.10
N GLN A 41 -23.56 4.97 -6.06
CA GLN A 41 -23.19 3.58 -6.40
C GLN A 41 -22.35 2.97 -5.29
N PHE A 42 -22.46 1.65 -5.14
CA PHE A 42 -21.60 0.85 -4.27
C PHE A 42 -21.19 -0.42 -5.01
N GLY A 43 -19.86 -0.66 -5.10
CA GLY A 43 -19.31 -1.78 -5.86
C GLY A 43 -19.73 -1.77 -7.34
N GLY A 44 -19.84 -0.58 -7.95
CA GLY A 44 -20.28 -0.40 -9.33
C GLY A 44 -21.78 -0.57 -9.58
N GLN A 45 -22.58 -0.82 -8.54
CA GLN A 45 -24.03 -1.00 -8.64
C GLN A 45 -24.76 0.23 -8.12
N ALA A 46 -25.78 0.69 -8.86
CA ALA A 46 -26.60 1.83 -8.46
C ALA A 46 -27.43 1.52 -7.19
N LEU A 47 -27.42 2.45 -6.25
CA LEU A 47 -28.24 2.34 -5.04
C LEU A 47 -29.60 3.04 -5.22
N GLU A 48 -30.64 2.36 -4.80
CA GLU A 48 -32.00 2.90 -4.74
C GLU A 48 -32.23 3.60 -3.40
N ALA A 49 -32.59 4.88 -3.44
CA ALA A 49 -32.90 5.62 -2.23
C ALA A 49 -34.19 5.08 -1.59
N ASN A 50 -34.12 4.66 -0.33
CA ASN A 50 -35.26 4.18 0.43
C ASN A 50 -35.89 5.25 1.34
N GLY A 51 -35.36 6.47 1.31
CA GLY A 51 -35.87 7.63 1.99
C GLY A 51 -35.23 8.91 1.50
N SER A 52 -35.95 10.03 1.58
CA SER A 52 -35.41 11.32 1.18
C SER A 52 -36.19 12.46 1.83
N CYS A 53 -35.52 13.61 2.01
CA CYS A 53 -36.17 14.86 2.33
C CYS A 53 -35.38 15.98 1.67
N TRP A 54 -36.09 16.76 0.82
CA TRP A 54 -35.47 17.84 0.05
C TRP A 54 -36.28 19.10 0.14
N GLN A 55 -35.64 20.21 0.44
CA GLN A 55 -36.15 21.56 0.33
C GLN A 55 -35.66 22.15 -0.99
N VAL A 56 -36.58 22.40 -1.90
CA VAL A 56 -36.30 23.00 -3.21
C VAL A 56 -36.71 24.45 -3.18
N PRO A 57 -35.77 25.41 -3.29
CA PRO A 57 -36.05 26.84 -3.27
C PRO A 57 -36.73 27.28 -4.57
N LEU A 58 -37.77 28.05 -4.44
CA LEU A 58 -38.56 28.67 -5.52
C LEU A 58 -38.46 30.18 -5.47
N LEU A 59 -38.65 30.84 -6.61
CA LEU A 59 -38.65 32.31 -6.71
C LEU A 59 -37.44 32.96 -6.04
N GLY A 60 -36.24 32.45 -6.33
CA GLY A 60 -34.99 32.93 -5.73
C GLY A 60 -34.88 32.67 -4.22
N GLY A 61 -35.53 31.63 -3.71
CA GLY A 61 -35.50 31.22 -2.30
C GLY A 61 -36.55 31.93 -1.44
N GLN A 62 -37.54 32.64 -2.04
CA GLN A 62 -38.64 33.29 -1.31
C GLN A 62 -39.68 32.27 -0.82
N LEU A 63 -39.72 31.10 -1.46
CA LEU A 63 -40.63 30.01 -1.14
C LEU A 63 -39.88 28.71 -1.26
N ASP A 64 -40.12 27.75 -0.39
CA ASP A 64 -39.54 26.41 -0.45
C ASP A 64 -40.63 25.37 -0.68
N LYS A 65 -40.38 24.42 -1.59
CA LYS A 65 -41.20 23.21 -1.73
C LYS A 65 -40.46 22.01 -1.14
N VAL A 66 -41.13 21.36 -0.19
CA VAL A 66 -40.58 20.18 0.47
C VAL A 66 -41.05 18.92 -0.25
N PHE A 67 -40.09 18.07 -0.65
CA PHE A 67 -40.34 16.73 -1.14
C PHE A 67 -39.78 15.75 -0.11
N ALA A 68 -40.65 15.04 0.57
CA ALA A 68 -40.27 14.07 1.58
C ALA A 68 -40.85 12.70 1.25
N SER A 69 -39.98 11.70 1.24
CA SER A 69 -40.37 10.29 1.21
C SER A 69 -39.84 9.65 2.50
N PRO A 70 -40.70 9.20 3.41
CA PRO A 70 -40.27 8.58 4.65
C PRO A 70 -39.42 7.35 4.34
N ALA A 71 -38.42 7.08 5.17
CA ALA A 71 -37.58 5.92 5.00
C ALA A 71 -38.41 4.64 5.11
N THR A 72 -38.27 3.77 4.12
CA THR A 72 -38.91 2.45 4.13
C THR A 72 -37.99 1.44 4.79
N LEU A 73 -38.54 0.31 5.24
CA LEU A 73 -37.73 -0.83 5.76
C LEU A 73 -37.13 -1.68 4.63
N THR A 74 -37.31 -1.26 3.38
CA THR A 74 -36.82 -1.99 2.22
C THR A 74 -35.29 -1.93 2.17
N VAL A 75 -34.65 -3.09 2.10
CA VAL A 75 -33.21 -3.27 1.98
C VAL A 75 -32.92 -3.80 0.57
N GLN A 76 -32.22 -3.03 -0.24
CA GLN A 76 -31.81 -3.44 -1.58
C GLN A 76 -30.79 -4.56 -1.50
N LYS A 77 -30.88 -5.54 -2.41
CA LYS A 77 -29.90 -6.63 -2.52
C LYS A 77 -28.99 -6.35 -3.70
N LEU A 78 -27.69 -6.19 -3.45
CA LEU A 78 -26.68 -5.99 -4.48
C LEU A 78 -26.06 -7.30 -4.99
N GLY A 79 -26.37 -8.46 -4.34
CA GLY A 79 -25.76 -9.74 -4.71
C GLY A 79 -24.33 -9.90 -4.22
N VAL A 80 -23.49 -10.55 -5.03
CA VAL A 80 -22.09 -10.87 -4.69
C VAL A 80 -21.16 -9.80 -5.28
N LEU A 81 -20.25 -9.27 -4.46
CA LEU A 81 -19.17 -8.36 -4.85
C LEU A 81 -17.84 -9.11 -4.70
N TYR A 82 -17.07 -9.15 -5.80
CA TYR A 82 -15.80 -9.90 -5.89
C TYR A 82 -14.56 -9.06 -5.60
N THR A 83 -14.72 -7.91 -4.94
CA THR A 83 -13.61 -7.02 -4.55
C THR A 83 -13.51 -6.93 -3.04
N ALA A 84 -12.31 -6.88 -2.50
CA ALA A 84 -12.09 -6.73 -1.06
C ALA A 84 -12.50 -5.34 -0.53
N HIS A 85 -12.57 -4.34 -1.40
CA HIS A 85 -12.95 -2.98 -1.06
C HIS A 85 -13.91 -2.42 -2.12
N PRO A 86 -15.24 -2.66 -1.99
CA PRO A 86 -16.23 -2.10 -2.90
C PRO A 86 -16.17 -0.57 -2.90
N GLU A 87 -16.03 0.03 -4.08
CA GLU A 87 -15.98 1.47 -4.24
C GLU A 87 -17.34 2.11 -3.90
N LEU A 88 -17.33 3.21 -3.15
CA LEU A 88 -18.47 4.07 -2.89
C LEU A 88 -18.37 5.32 -3.75
N SER A 89 -19.22 5.43 -4.78
CA SER A 89 -19.33 6.61 -5.64
C SER A 89 -20.53 7.44 -5.23
N LEU A 90 -20.30 8.73 -5.04
CA LEU A 90 -21.30 9.71 -4.56
C LEU A 90 -21.48 10.82 -5.59
N PRO A 91 -22.69 11.38 -5.73
CA PRO A 91 -22.92 12.55 -6.57
C PRO A 91 -22.15 13.79 -6.09
N ASP A 92 -21.75 14.65 -7.02
CA ASP A 92 -21.00 15.90 -6.75
C ASP A 92 -21.67 16.88 -5.78
N TRP A 93 -22.99 16.78 -5.62
CA TRP A 93 -23.71 17.62 -4.68
C TRP A 93 -23.54 17.20 -3.23
N THR A 94 -23.01 16.01 -2.93
CA THR A 94 -22.86 15.46 -1.58
C THR A 94 -21.86 16.29 -0.78
N CYS A 95 -22.27 16.79 0.38
CA CYS A 95 -21.40 17.54 1.29
C CYS A 95 -20.97 16.70 2.49
N TYR A 96 -21.89 15.89 3.03
CA TYR A 96 -21.66 15.03 4.19
C TYR A 96 -22.27 13.66 3.96
N THR A 97 -21.68 12.66 4.61
CA THR A 97 -22.16 11.28 4.58
C THR A 97 -22.09 10.66 5.97
N ALA A 98 -23.00 9.75 6.26
CA ALA A 98 -22.88 8.79 7.34
C ALA A 98 -23.11 7.40 6.76
N LEU A 99 -22.13 6.56 6.89
CA LEU A 99 -22.15 5.15 6.45
C LEU A 99 -21.96 4.26 7.67
N THR A 100 -22.85 3.29 7.82
CA THR A 100 -22.73 2.24 8.82
C THR A 100 -22.71 0.89 8.11
N ILE A 101 -21.76 0.02 8.44
CA ILE A 101 -21.65 -1.34 7.89
C ILE A 101 -21.71 -2.32 9.05
N GLN A 102 -22.55 -3.34 8.90
CA GLN A 102 -22.76 -4.41 9.87
C GLN A 102 -22.46 -5.76 9.23
N ASN A 103 -21.96 -6.72 10.03
CA ASN A 103 -21.84 -8.11 9.62
C ASN A 103 -23.20 -8.84 9.70
N ALA A 104 -23.23 -10.12 9.34
CA ALA A 104 -24.44 -10.94 9.40
C ALA A 104 -24.99 -11.12 10.83
N ALA A 105 -24.15 -10.99 11.87
CA ALA A 105 -24.56 -11.05 13.27
C ALA A 105 -25.18 -9.73 13.77
N GLY A 106 -25.05 -8.63 12.99
CA GLY A 106 -25.54 -7.31 13.36
C GLY A 106 -24.49 -6.44 14.08
N ASP A 107 -23.26 -6.92 14.23
CA ASP A 107 -22.18 -6.13 14.82
C ASP A 107 -21.78 -5.00 13.87
N VAL A 108 -21.67 -3.80 14.41
CA VAL A 108 -21.19 -2.63 13.65
C VAL A 108 -19.68 -2.71 13.48
N LEU A 109 -19.25 -2.88 12.23
CA LEU A 109 -17.84 -2.95 11.85
C LEU A 109 -17.27 -1.60 11.43
N PHE A 110 -18.13 -0.76 10.87
CA PHE A 110 -17.77 0.60 10.45
C PHE A 110 -18.92 1.55 10.72
N ALA A 111 -18.59 2.74 11.24
CA ALA A 111 -19.50 3.85 11.35
C ALA A 111 -18.70 5.15 11.15
N GLY A 112 -18.90 5.83 10.01
CA GLY A 112 -18.13 7.00 9.67
C GLY A 112 -18.59 7.66 8.37
N SER A 113 -17.76 8.57 7.85
CA SER A 113 -17.97 9.25 6.57
C SER A 113 -17.48 8.40 5.39
N ALA A 114 -17.88 8.78 4.16
CA ALA A 114 -17.36 8.17 2.93
C ALA A 114 -15.84 8.36 2.78
N GLY A 115 -15.27 9.46 3.29
CA GLY A 115 -13.82 9.67 3.28
C GLY A 115 -13.09 8.71 4.20
N GLU A 116 -13.63 8.40 5.38
CA GLU A 116 -13.07 7.44 6.31
C GLU A 116 -13.23 6.00 5.79
N TYR A 117 -14.30 5.73 5.05
CA TYR A 117 -14.54 4.43 4.41
C TYR A 117 -13.41 4.01 3.46
N GLN A 118 -12.73 4.97 2.81
CA GLN A 118 -11.62 4.67 1.90
C GLN A 118 -10.48 3.87 2.57
N ASN A 119 -10.36 3.97 3.89
CA ASN A 119 -9.35 3.25 4.68
C ASN A 119 -9.93 2.03 5.43
N PHE A 120 -11.22 1.75 5.27
CA PHE A 120 -11.86 0.63 5.94
C PHE A 120 -11.55 -0.68 5.22
N LEU A 121 -11.15 -1.70 5.97
CA LEU A 121 -10.92 -3.06 5.47
C LEU A 121 -11.98 -4.00 6.02
N PHE A 122 -12.67 -4.70 5.13
CA PHE A 122 -13.58 -5.76 5.55
C PHE A 122 -12.80 -6.91 6.19
N PRO A 123 -13.18 -7.36 7.40
CA PRO A 123 -12.40 -8.36 8.14
C PRO A 123 -12.42 -9.75 7.49
N ALA A 124 -13.46 -10.09 6.73
CA ALA A 124 -13.62 -11.40 6.10
C ALA A 124 -14.56 -11.33 4.90
N ASN A 125 -14.60 -12.38 4.11
CA ASN A 125 -15.69 -12.64 3.17
C ASN A 125 -16.97 -12.97 3.94
N GLY A 126 -18.15 -12.63 3.41
CA GLY A 126 -19.42 -12.88 4.07
C GLY A 126 -20.53 -11.91 3.71
N GLU A 127 -21.65 -12.01 4.40
CA GLU A 127 -22.79 -11.11 4.21
C GLU A 127 -22.66 -9.86 5.07
N TYR A 128 -22.99 -8.72 4.46
CA TYR A 128 -22.95 -7.40 5.08
C TYR A 128 -24.24 -6.65 4.80
N LYS A 129 -24.61 -5.81 5.76
CA LYS A 129 -25.67 -4.80 5.63
C LYS A 129 -25.06 -3.42 5.78
N ALA A 130 -25.46 -2.49 4.92
CA ALA A 130 -25.02 -1.12 4.99
C ALA A 130 -26.20 -0.14 4.99
N GLU A 131 -26.03 0.95 5.74
CA GLU A 131 -26.93 2.08 5.74
C GLU A 131 -26.10 3.34 5.45
N LEU A 132 -26.47 4.06 4.39
CA LEU A 132 -25.81 5.28 3.96
C LEU A 132 -26.81 6.42 3.96
N THR A 133 -26.42 7.55 4.51
CA THR A 133 -27.13 8.82 4.31
C THR A 133 -26.19 9.83 3.70
N ALA A 134 -26.62 10.47 2.62
CA ALA A 134 -25.88 11.51 1.92
C ALA A 134 -26.64 12.83 2.00
N TRP A 135 -26.00 13.89 2.47
CA TRP A 135 -26.60 15.21 2.66
C TRP A 135 -25.99 16.25 1.74
N ARG A 136 -26.85 17.12 1.26
CA ARG A 136 -26.49 18.42 0.76
C ARG A 136 -26.97 19.48 1.72
N VAL A 137 -26.04 20.25 2.29
CA VAL A 137 -26.36 21.38 3.18
C VAL A 137 -25.80 22.66 2.57
N PRO A 138 -26.36 23.86 2.97
CA PRO A 138 -25.75 25.12 2.57
C PRO A 138 -24.32 25.20 3.07
N LYS A 139 -23.41 25.80 2.28
CA LYS A 139 -22.08 26.13 2.77
C LYS A 139 -22.20 27.13 3.94
N ASP A 140 -21.96 26.64 5.14
CA ASP A 140 -21.91 27.48 6.32
C ASP A 140 -20.55 28.19 6.44
N GLY A 141 -20.54 29.47 6.01
CA GLY A 141 -19.52 30.42 6.46
C GLY A 141 -20.16 31.42 7.40
N THR A 142 -19.42 31.99 8.35
CA THR A 142 -19.93 32.98 9.33
C THR A 142 -20.69 34.14 8.66
N ILE A 143 -20.24 34.59 7.49
CA ILE A 143 -20.88 35.64 6.69
C ILE A 143 -22.17 35.11 6.05
N THR A 144 -22.22 33.90 5.55
CA THR A 144 -23.43 33.26 4.98
C THR A 144 -24.47 33.06 6.05
N GLN A 145 -24.09 32.63 7.25
CA GLN A 145 -24.99 32.50 8.41
C GLN A 145 -25.53 33.87 8.86
N LEU A 146 -24.69 34.90 8.90
CA LEU A 146 -25.13 36.28 9.25
C LEU A 146 -26.12 36.81 8.22
N ARG A 147 -25.87 36.63 6.91
CA ARG A 147 -26.78 37.04 5.83
C ARG A 147 -28.09 36.28 5.86
N LYS A 148 -28.05 34.96 6.15
CA LYS A 148 -29.21 34.11 6.36
C LYS A 148 -30.06 34.62 7.55
N ASN A 149 -29.40 34.92 8.67
CA ASN A 149 -30.08 35.47 9.87
C ASN A 149 -30.70 36.85 9.65
N LEU A 150 -30.12 37.63 8.73
CA LEU A 150 -30.64 38.93 8.32
C LEU A 150 -31.68 38.86 7.17
N GLY A 151 -32.00 37.63 6.69
CA GLY A 151 -32.93 37.42 5.57
C GLY A 151 -32.42 37.91 4.21
N LEU A 152 -31.10 38.16 4.09
CA LEU A 152 -30.46 38.72 2.90
C LEU A 152 -29.98 37.67 1.90
N GLU A 153 -29.79 36.42 2.34
CA GLU A 153 -29.46 35.29 1.49
C GLU A 153 -30.34 34.09 1.80
N ARG A 154 -30.87 33.49 0.75
CA ARG A 154 -31.61 32.24 0.84
C ARG A 154 -30.90 31.19 -0.06
N PRO A 155 -30.94 29.88 0.27
CA PRO A 155 -30.35 28.87 -0.54
C PRO A 155 -30.90 28.95 -1.97
N ALA A 156 -30.04 29.15 -2.95
CA ALA A 156 -30.40 29.12 -4.37
C ALA A 156 -30.46 27.69 -4.94
N LYS A 157 -29.99 26.71 -4.17
CA LYS A 157 -29.91 25.31 -4.57
C LYS A 157 -30.67 24.42 -3.59
N PRO A 158 -31.26 23.31 -4.05
CA PRO A 158 -31.94 22.37 -3.16
C PRO A 158 -31.00 21.88 -2.03
N THR A 159 -31.55 21.77 -0.82
CA THR A 159 -30.87 21.20 0.36
C THR A 159 -31.66 20.01 0.88
N GLY A 160 -30.99 19.00 1.40
CA GLY A 160 -31.69 17.80 1.86
C GLY A 160 -30.79 16.59 1.89
N TRP A 161 -31.39 15.43 1.87
CA TRP A 161 -30.68 14.16 1.98
C TRP A 161 -31.39 13.03 1.23
N TYR A 162 -30.59 12.00 0.87
CA TYR A 162 -31.05 10.67 0.51
C TYR A 162 -30.52 9.66 1.50
N ARG A 163 -31.32 8.63 1.78
CA ARG A 163 -30.96 7.46 2.57
C ARG A 163 -31.02 6.21 1.72
N TYR A 164 -30.05 5.31 1.92
CA TYR A 164 -29.92 4.04 1.23
C TYR A 164 -29.75 2.95 2.29
N SER A 165 -30.43 1.83 2.11
CA SER A 165 -30.25 0.63 2.93
C SER A 165 -30.08 -0.55 1.99
N PHE A 166 -28.92 -1.22 2.06
CA PHE A 166 -28.58 -2.28 1.15
C PHE A 166 -27.80 -3.40 1.84
N ARG A 167 -27.81 -4.59 1.23
CA ARG A 167 -27.03 -5.74 1.66
C ARG A 167 -26.32 -6.36 0.48
N PHE A 168 -25.17 -6.94 0.74
CA PHE A 168 -24.31 -7.57 -0.26
C PHE A 168 -23.55 -8.74 0.38
N THR A 169 -23.08 -9.66 -0.46
CA THR A 169 -22.13 -10.70 -0.06
C THR A 169 -20.78 -10.33 -0.62
N LEU A 170 -19.76 -10.24 0.23
CA LEU A 170 -18.39 -10.04 -0.17
C LEU A 170 -17.73 -11.40 -0.41
N GLN A 171 -17.16 -11.60 -1.59
CA GLN A 171 -16.43 -12.81 -1.97
C GLN A 171 -15.17 -12.42 -2.72
N ALA A 172 -14.28 -11.73 -2.01
CA ALA A 172 -12.99 -11.33 -2.55
C ALA A 172 -12.04 -12.53 -2.54
N SER A 173 -11.27 -12.68 -3.61
CA SER A 173 -10.17 -13.64 -3.71
C SER A 173 -8.84 -12.93 -3.72
N ALA A 174 -7.85 -13.47 -3.03
CA ALA A 174 -6.51 -12.93 -3.07
C ALA A 174 -5.91 -13.08 -4.47
N GLU A 175 -5.30 -12.01 -4.96
CA GLU A 175 -4.52 -11.99 -6.19
C GLU A 175 -3.04 -12.11 -5.85
N VAL A 176 -2.37 -13.08 -6.44
CA VAL A 176 -0.93 -13.32 -6.27
C VAL A 176 -0.22 -13.09 -7.58
N GLU A 177 0.71 -12.15 -7.56
CA GLU A 177 1.55 -11.80 -8.69
C GLU A 177 3.02 -12.02 -8.33
N LEU A 178 3.79 -12.63 -9.24
CA LEU A 178 5.24 -12.78 -9.15
C LEU A 178 5.92 -11.76 -10.05
N SER A 179 7.02 -11.16 -9.60
CA SER A 179 7.81 -10.23 -10.42
C SER A 179 8.47 -10.92 -11.63
N ALA A 180 8.65 -12.23 -11.55
CA ALA A 180 9.12 -13.08 -12.63
C ALA A 180 8.71 -14.54 -12.37
N GLU A 181 8.39 -15.28 -13.44
CA GLU A 181 8.12 -16.73 -13.39
C GLU A 181 9.40 -17.57 -13.54
N ARG A 182 10.48 -16.95 -14.00
CA ARG A 182 11.78 -17.59 -14.25
C ARG A 182 12.89 -16.67 -13.72
N VAL A 183 13.83 -17.25 -13.00
CA VAL A 183 14.99 -16.53 -12.45
C VAL A 183 16.24 -17.41 -12.53
N GLU A 184 17.40 -16.82 -12.76
CA GLU A 184 18.66 -17.54 -12.65
C GLU A 184 19.07 -17.74 -11.19
N GLN A 185 19.87 -18.79 -10.92
CA GLN A 185 20.55 -18.93 -9.64
C GLN A 185 21.29 -17.64 -9.26
N GLY A 186 21.16 -17.21 -8.03
CA GLY A 186 21.64 -15.92 -7.52
C GLY A 186 20.59 -14.80 -7.57
N GLY A 187 19.47 -15.00 -8.27
CA GLY A 187 18.39 -14.01 -8.37
C GLY A 187 17.41 -14.02 -7.20
N THR A 188 16.36 -13.24 -7.36
CA THR A 188 15.26 -13.08 -6.38
C THR A 188 13.94 -12.95 -7.11
N VAL A 189 12.83 -13.26 -6.45
CA VAL A 189 11.49 -13.01 -7.00
C VAL A 189 10.65 -12.26 -5.99
N GLY A 190 10.06 -11.16 -6.41
CA GLY A 190 9.06 -10.43 -5.64
C GLY A 190 7.71 -11.14 -5.73
N VAL A 191 7.00 -11.17 -4.60
CA VAL A 191 5.61 -11.62 -4.49
C VAL A 191 4.76 -10.46 -4.03
N ARG A 192 3.69 -10.18 -4.76
CA ARG A 192 2.65 -9.21 -4.38
C ARG A 192 1.37 -9.98 -4.12
N ILE A 193 0.72 -9.69 -3.00
CA ILE A 193 -0.55 -10.29 -2.62
C ILE A 193 -1.52 -9.14 -2.37
N SER A 194 -2.59 -9.06 -3.14
CA SER A 194 -3.61 -8.01 -3.08
C SER A 194 -5.02 -8.62 -3.11
N GLY A 195 -6.05 -7.79 -3.06
CA GLY A 195 -7.43 -8.23 -3.22
C GLY A 195 -8.00 -9.05 -2.05
N MET A 196 -7.28 -9.22 -0.96
CA MET A 196 -7.73 -10.00 0.19
C MET A 196 -8.52 -9.19 1.22
N THR A 197 -9.43 -9.83 1.91
CA THR A 197 -10.08 -9.30 3.11
C THR A 197 -9.24 -9.57 4.35
N GLY A 198 -9.47 -8.76 5.39
CA GLY A 198 -8.76 -8.91 6.68
C GLY A 198 -7.33 -8.42 6.66
N ASP A 199 -6.67 -8.56 7.79
CA ASP A 199 -5.31 -8.09 8.04
C ASP A 199 -4.36 -9.23 8.47
N ALA A 200 -4.77 -10.47 8.22
CA ALA A 200 -3.95 -11.64 8.52
C ALA A 200 -2.71 -11.66 7.62
N VAL A 201 -1.56 -11.89 8.22
CA VAL A 201 -0.30 -12.01 7.47
C VAL A 201 -0.33 -13.27 6.63
N PRO A 202 -0.18 -13.19 5.30
CA PRO A 202 -0.07 -14.38 4.46
C PRO A 202 1.14 -15.23 4.82
N ALA A 203 1.01 -16.54 4.75
CA ALA A 203 2.13 -17.47 4.86
C ALA A 203 2.61 -17.87 3.46
N ILE A 204 3.93 -17.90 3.26
CA ILE A 204 4.55 -18.37 2.02
C ILE A 204 5.49 -19.52 2.35
N GLU A 205 5.26 -20.67 1.75
CA GLU A 205 6.07 -21.87 1.88
C GLU A 205 6.72 -22.23 0.54
N THR A 206 8.03 -22.43 0.57
CA THR A 206 8.85 -22.85 -0.56
C THR A 206 10.13 -23.50 -0.08
N ASP A 207 10.72 -24.38 -0.88
CA ASP A 207 12.02 -25.01 -0.61
C ASP A 207 13.22 -24.07 -0.85
N LEU A 208 12.99 -22.88 -1.43
CA LEU A 208 14.04 -21.91 -1.72
C LEU A 208 14.53 -21.14 -0.49
N GLY A 209 13.75 -21.10 0.59
CA GLY A 209 14.14 -20.46 1.84
C GLY A 209 12.95 -19.96 2.66
N SER A 210 13.24 -19.39 3.82
CA SER A 210 12.23 -18.72 4.65
C SER A 210 11.83 -17.39 4.03
N VAL A 211 10.54 -17.16 3.91
CA VAL A 211 9.96 -15.97 3.30
C VAL A 211 9.05 -15.27 4.30
N GLN A 212 9.23 -13.96 4.45
CA GLN A 212 8.40 -13.15 5.35
C GLN A 212 7.61 -12.12 4.53
N CYS A 213 6.31 -12.05 4.79
CA CYS A 213 5.43 -11.03 4.23
C CYS A 213 5.48 -9.75 5.04
N VAL A 214 5.54 -8.61 4.36
CA VAL A 214 5.45 -7.29 4.96
C VAL A 214 4.27 -6.52 4.37
N ARG A 215 3.65 -5.66 5.18
CA ARG A 215 2.56 -4.82 4.73
C ARG A 215 3.05 -3.82 3.67
N ALA A 216 2.27 -3.65 2.62
CA ALA A 216 2.46 -2.68 1.55
C ALA A 216 1.16 -1.89 1.34
N ALA A 217 1.21 -0.80 0.57
CA ALA A 217 0.03 0.07 0.35
C ALA A 217 -1.18 -0.70 -0.22
N GLU A 218 -0.94 -1.67 -1.11
CA GLU A 218 -2.00 -2.41 -1.82
C GLU A 218 -2.15 -3.87 -1.32
N GLY A 219 -1.70 -4.19 -0.10
CA GLY A 219 -1.78 -5.54 0.44
C GLY A 219 -0.46 -5.99 1.08
N TRP A 220 0.10 -7.10 0.63
CA TRP A 220 1.33 -7.68 1.19
C TRP A 220 2.39 -7.87 0.12
N ARG A 221 3.64 -7.83 0.56
CA ARG A 221 4.81 -8.04 -0.29
C ARG A 221 5.79 -8.97 0.39
N ALA A 222 6.43 -9.82 -0.41
CA ALA A 222 7.50 -10.69 0.03
C ALA A 222 8.56 -10.85 -1.08
N TYR A 223 9.72 -11.39 -0.74
CA TYR A 223 10.78 -11.70 -1.70
C TYR A 223 11.34 -13.09 -1.42
N ILE A 224 11.53 -13.87 -2.49
CA ILE A 224 11.99 -15.24 -2.47
C ILE A 224 13.41 -15.27 -3.05
N PRO A 225 14.42 -15.78 -2.33
CA PRO A 225 15.78 -15.93 -2.87
C PRO A 225 15.89 -17.17 -3.76
N ALA A 226 16.57 -17.08 -4.90
CA ALA A 226 17.06 -18.20 -5.65
C ALA A 226 18.59 -18.26 -5.53
N ALA A 227 19.10 -18.70 -4.38
CA ALA A 227 20.54 -18.70 -4.09
C ALA A 227 21.33 -19.47 -5.14
N TYR A 228 22.68 -19.29 -5.21
CA TYR A 228 23.56 -19.97 -6.16
C TYR A 228 23.48 -21.51 -6.09
N ASN A 229 23.06 -22.05 -4.96
CA ASN A 229 22.92 -23.49 -4.70
C ASN A 229 21.46 -23.97 -4.74
N ALA A 230 20.52 -23.13 -5.15
CA ALA A 230 19.16 -23.58 -5.41
C ALA A 230 19.17 -24.63 -6.53
N SER A 231 18.38 -25.69 -6.40
CA SER A 231 18.22 -26.64 -7.49
C SER A 231 17.66 -25.96 -8.72
N SER A 232 18.06 -26.35 -9.91
CA SER A 232 17.44 -25.87 -11.14
C SER A 232 16.18 -26.65 -11.43
N GLY A 233 15.18 -25.97 -11.99
CA GLY A 233 13.87 -26.54 -12.30
C GLY A 233 12.72 -25.78 -11.68
N GLY A 234 11.55 -26.42 -11.62
CA GLY A 234 10.33 -25.85 -11.05
C GLY A 234 10.29 -25.97 -9.52
N HIS A 235 10.01 -24.88 -8.85
CA HIS A 235 9.79 -24.79 -7.40
C HIS A 235 8.38 -24.33 -7.13
N GLU A 236 7.69 -25.02 -6.25
CA GLU A 236 6.36 -24.61 -5.81
C GLU A 236 6.47 -23.50 -4.75
N ILE A 237 5.60 -22.51 -4.90
CA ILE A 237 5.40 -21.42 -3.96
C ILE A 237 3.95 -21.51 -3.50
N ASN A 238 3.73 -21.97 -2.29
CA ASN A 238 2.42 -22.13 -1.68
C ASN A 238 2.12 -20.90 -0.80
N ILE A 239 1.17 -20.07 -1.22
CA ILE A 239 0.76 -18.85 -0.55
C ILE A 239 -0.59 -19.10 0.12
N THR A 240 -0.61 -19.10 1.44
CA THR A 240 -1.84 -19.27 2.22
C THR A 240 -2.35 -17.93 2.69
N VAL A 241 -3.59 -17.59 2.27
CA VAL A 241 -4.30 -16.36 2.59
C VAL A 241 -5.69 -16.73 3.09
N ASN A 242 -6.05 -16.30 4.29
CA ASN A 242 -7.39 -16.54 4.88
C ASN A 242 -7.82 -18.02 4.85
N GLY A 243 -6.87 -18.95 4.97
CA GLY A 243 -7.12 -20.39 4.94
C GLY A 243 -7.19 -21.00 3.54
N GLU A 244 -7.11 -20.22 2.48
CA GLU A 244 -6.99 -20.70 1.10
C GLU A 244 -5.54 -20.70 0.65
N THR A 245 -5.11 -21.75 -0.04
CA THR A 245 -3.74 -21.87 -0.58
C THR A 245 -3.75 -21.67 -2.08
N ILE A 246 -2.96 -20.70 -2.53
CA ILE A 246 -2.71 -20.40 -3.94
C ILE A 246 -1.30 -20.89 -4.27
N THR A 247 -1.18 -21.82 -5.21
CA THR A 247 0.12 -22.33 -5.65
C THR A 247 0.56 -21.60 -6.92
N ARG A 248 1.85 -21.21 -6.94
CA ARG A 248 2.56 -20.68 -8.11
C ARG A 248 3.81 -21.52 -8.34
N THR A 249 4.29 -21.55 -9.57
CA THR A 249 5.54 -22.24 -9.93
C THR A 249 6.58 -21.21 -10.34
N LEU A 250 7.75 -21.26 -9.70
CA LEU A 250 8.94 -20.50 -10.10
C LEU A 250 9.95 -21.43 -10.73
N THR A 251 10.41 -21.12 -11.93
CA THR A 251 11.49 -21.88 -12.58
C THR A 251 12.84 -21.26 -12.28
N VAL A 252 13.71 -21.97 -11.56
CA VAL A 252 15.10 -21.57 -11.34
C VAL A 252 15.95 -22.10 -12.49
N LEU A 253 16.63 -21.19 -13.19
CA LEU A 253 17.54 -21.52 -14.28
C LEU A 253 18.95 -21.74 -13.74
N PRO A 254 19.67 -22.74 -14.24
CA PRO A 254 21.07 -22.96 -13.85
C PRO A 254 21.94 -21.80 -14.33
N LYS A 255 22.94 -21.45 -13.54
CA LYS A 255 23.94 -20.44 -13.88
C LYS A 255 25.34 -20.98 -13.64
N ASP A 256 26.22 -20.84 -14.62
CA ASP A 256 27.64 -21.04 -14.44
C ASP A 256 28.26 -19.77 -13.85
N PHE A 257 28.77 -19.89 -12.64
CA PHE A 257 29.48 -18.80 -11.95
C PHE A 257 31.01 -18.85 -12.17
N GLY A 258 31.52 -19.91 -12.81
CA GLY A 258 32.95 -20.11 -13.05
C GLY A 258 33.74 -20.42 -11.78
N THR A 259 35.06 -20.39 -11.95
CA THR A 259 36.05 -20.64 -10.91
C THR A 259 36.96 -19.42 -10.74
N VAL A 260 37.62 -19.33 -9.57
CA VAL A 260 38.62 -18.31 -9.29
C VAL A 260 39.75 -18.94 -8.48
N GLU A 261 41.02 -18.66 -8.85
CA GLU A 261 42.15 -19.02 -8.02
C GLU A 261 42.13 -18.20 -6.73
N ALA A 262 42.25 -18.87 -5.60
CA ALA A 262 42.22 -18.25 -4.28
C ALA A 262 43.33 -18.82 -3.42
N GLU A 263 43.90 -18.01 -2.58
CA GLU A 263 44.88 -18.45 -1.58
C GLU A 263 44.21 -19.33 -0.52
N ALA A 264 44.99 -20.21 0.08
CA ALA A 264 44.47 -20.98 1.20
C ALA A 264 44.18 -20.08 2.38
N GLU A 265 42.94 -20.12 2.86
CA GLU A 265 42.56 -19.41 4.06
C GLU A 265 42.84 -20.28 5.28
N GLU A 266 43.54 -19.72 6.28
CA GLU A 266 43.72 -20.39 7.57
C GLU A 266 42.36 -20.52 8.28
N PRO A 267 42.10 -21.65 8.93
CA PRO A 267 40.86 -21.81 9.70
C PRO A 267 40.75 -20.73 10.81
N ALA A 268 39.63 -20.05 10.83
CA ALA A 268 39.39 -19.09 11.91
C ALA A 268 39.25 -19.75 13.26
N ALA A 269 39.71 -19.09 14.31
CA ALA A 269 39.55 -19.54 15.69
C ALA A 269 38.07 -19.80 16.06
N ASP A 270 37.84 -20.80 16.90
CA ASP A 270 36.47 -21.12 17.36
C ASP A 270 35.80 -19.94 18.09
N SER A 271 36.56 -19.12 18.81
CA SER A 271 36.10 -17.89 19.47
C SER A 271 35.57 -16.87 18.44
N ALA A 272 36.32 -16.65 17.35
CA ALA A 272 35.94 -15.75 16.26
C ALA A 272 34.64 -16.21 15.58
N ASN A 273 34.54 -17.51 15.31
CA ASN A 273 33.34 -18.12 14.76
C ASN A 273 32.13 -18.02 15.72
N ALA A 274 32.35 -18.22 17.03
CA ALA A 274 31.29 -18.09 18.03
C ALA A 274 30.80 -16.65 18.15
N GLN A 275 31.73 -15.67 18.16
CA GLN A 275 31.41 -14.26 18.18
C GLN A 275 30.58 -13.86 16.95
N PHE A 276 31.02 -14.27 15.76
CA PHE A 276 30.30 -14.00 14.52
C PHE A 276 28.88 -14.59 14.53
N ARG A 277 28.75 -15.86 14.91
CA ARG A 277 27.43 -16.50 15.04
C ARG A 277 26.50 -15.75 15.99
N SER A 278 27.01 -15.37 17.16
CA SER A 278 26.22 -14.64 18.16
C SER A 278 25.77 -13.26 17.68
N ALA A 279 26.62 -12.56 16.91
CA ALA A 279 26.33 -11.20 16.46
C ALA A 279 25.47 -11.14 15.18
N ILE A 280 25.72 -12.06 14.24
CA ILE A 280 25.19 -11.96 12.86
C ILE A 280 24.03 -12.92 12.60
N TRP A 281 24.06 -14.16 13.10
CA TRP A 281 22.99 -15.12 12.82
C TRP A 281 21.59 -14.70 13.26
N PRO A 282 21.41 -14.02 14.42
CA PRO A 282 20.09 -13.51 14.79
C PRO A 282 19.49 -12.53 13.77
N LEU A 283 20.34 -11.87 12.97
CA LEU A 283 19.88 -10.96 11.94
C LEU A 283 19.25 -11.72 10.75
N TYR A 284 19.60 -12.99 10.52
CA TYR A 284 19.01 -13.79 9.44
C TYR A 284 17.54 -14.13 9.70
N GLU A 285 17.18 -14.26 10.98
CA GLU A 285 15.83 -14.63 11.42
C GLU A 285 15.03 -13.42 11.92
N ALA A 286 15.67 -12.25 11.99
CA ALA A 286 15.01 -11.04 12.45
C ALA A 286 13.80 -10.69 11.56
N ALA A 287 12.73 -10.23 12.19
CA ALA A 287 11.49 -9.86 11.49
C ALA A 287 11.76 -8.88 10.35
N ALA A 288 11.13 -9.13 9.21
CA ALA A 288 11.22 -8.24 8.06
C ALA A 288 10.48 -6.93 8.35
N THR A 289 11.16 -5.83 8.05
CA THR A 289 10.59 -4.48 8.16
C THR A 289 9.95 -4.05 6.85
N ALA A 290 9.24 -2.93 6.86
CA ALA A 290 8.72 -2.34 5.63
C ALA A 290 9.84 -2.05 4.62
N LYS A 291 9.53 -2.13 3.33
CA LYS A 291 10.47 -1.83 2.25
C LYS A 291 11.01 -0.40 2.36
N GLN A 292 12.34 -0.23 2.39
CA GLN A 292 12.99 1.08 2.53
C GLN A 292 13.66 1.54 1.23
N TRP A 293 14.04 0.63 0.30
CA TRP A 293 14.70 1.00 -0.95
C TRP A 293 13.73 1.50 -2.03
N GLN A 294 14.25 2.36 -2.91
CA GLN A 294 13.58 2.81 -4.13
C GLN A 294 14.52 2.67 -5.32
N GLY A 295 14.01 2.16 -6.44
CA GLY A 295 14.83 1.89 -7.63
C GLY A 295 15.96 0.90 -7.38
N GLY A 296 17.00 0.95 -8.21
CA GLY A 296 18.17 0.08 -8.15
C GLY A 296 19.12 0.41 -6.99
N PHE A 297 19.96 -0.55 -6.66
CA PHE A 297 21.03 -0.42 -5.68
C PHE A 297 22.30 0.17 -6.32
N VAL A 298 23.18 0.72 -5.51
CA VAL A 298 24.51 1.18 -5.95
C VAL A 298 25.61 0.31 -5.31
N PRO A 299 26.75 0.10 -5.98
CA PRO A 299 27.88 -0.59 -5.37
C PRO A 299 28.39 0.14 -4.12
N PRO A 300 28.68 -0.58 -3.01
CA PRO A 300 29.25 0.03 -1.81
C PRO A 300 30.64 0.61 -1.99
N ALA A 301 31.41 0.10 -2.95
CA ALA A 301 32.75 0.58 -3.31
C ALA A 301 32.75 0.98 -4.80
N GLU A 302 33.10 2.24 -5.07
CA GLU A 302 33.43 2.74 -6.39
C GLU A 302 34.89 2.37 -6.71
N ASP A 303 35.26 2.32 -7.98
CA ASP A 303 36.65 2.08 -8.45
C ASP A 303 37.32 0.85 -7.78
N SER A 304 36.58 -0.27 -7.73
CA SER A 304 37.03 -1.52 -7.13
C SER A 304 37.24 -2.63 -8.17
N MET A 305 38.14 -3.55 -7.87
CA MET A 305 38.38 -4.74 -8.68
C MET A 305 37.81 -5.97 -7.96
N THR A 306 37.06 -6.83 -8.67
CA THR A 306 36.54 -8.07 -8.11
C THR A 306 37.64 -9.10 -7.98
N LEU A 307 37.91 -9.57 -6.77
CA LEU A 307 38.82 -10.66 -6.46
C LEU A 307 38.08 -12.00 -6.52
N VAL A 308 36.95 -12.11 -5.85
CA VAL A 308 36.08 -13.28 -5.86
C VAL A 308 34.66 -12.84 -6.05
N ASP A 309 33.96 -13.36 -7.05
CA ASP A 309 32.56 -13.01 -7.27
C ASP A 309 31.61 -14.01 -6.57
N TYR A 310 30.40 -13.55 -6.35
CA TYR A 310 29.32 -14.38 -5.83
C TYR A 310 29.10 -15.63 -6.69
N GLY A 311 29.03 -16.81 -6.05
CA GLY A 311 28.77 -18.11 -6.68
C GLY A 311 30.01 -18.80 -7.28
N GLN A 312 31.15 -18.11 -7.42
CA GLN A 312 32.36 -18.72 -7.93
C GLN A 312 32.89 -19.83 -7.02
N ILE A 313 33.43 -20.86 -7.61
CA ILE A 313 34.19 -21.95 -6.91
C ILE A 313 35.61 -21.43 -6.68
N LYS A 314 36.04 -21.38 -5.42
CA LYS A 314 37.45 -21.10 -5.08
C LYS A 314 38.30 -22.32 -5.41
N VAL A 315 39.37 -22.12 -6.15
CA VAL A 315 40.36 -23.16 -6.47
C VAL A 315 41.66 -22.80 -5.75
N THR A 316 42.16 -23.72 -4.94
CA THR A 316 43.40 -23.52 -4.19
C THR A 316 44.36 -24.68 -4.52
N ASN A 317 45.54 -24.34 -5.02
CA ASN A 317 46.53 -25.34 -5.47
C ASN A 317 45.94 -26.35 -6.46
N GLY A 318 45.10 -25.93 -7.38
CA GLY A 318 44.42 -26.76 -8.37
C GLY A 318 43.27 -27.62 -7.83
N GLN A 319 42.93 -27.53 -6.56
CA GLN A 319 41.82 -28.25 -5.94
C GLN A 319 40.59 -27.31 -5.78
N GLN A 320 39.44 -27.81 -6.19
CA GLN A 320 38.19 -27.09 -5.99
C GLN A 320 37.75 -27.11 -4.52
N GLY A 321 37.51 -25.94 -3.97
CA GLY A 321 37.01 -25.72 -2.62
C GLY A 321 35.52 -25.34 -2.58
N SER A 322 35.17 -24.50 -1.63
CA SER A 322 33.79 -23.99 -1.45
C SER A 322 33.40 -22.93 -2.50
N ARG A 323 32.10 -22.81 -2.74
CA ARG A 323 31.57 -21.67 -3.50
C ARG A 323 31.48 -20.44 -2.60
N SER A 324 31.76 -19.26 -3.18
CA SER A 324 31.58 -17.99 -2.48
C SER A 324 30.12 -17.63 -2.42
N ASN A 325 29.62 -17.29 -1.24
CA ASN A 325 28.30 -16.71 -1.02
C ASN A 325 28.29 -15.17 -0.99
N SER A 326 29.46 -14.54 -1.20
CA SER A 326 29.70 -13.10 -1.14
C SER A 326 30.59 -12.67 -2.31
N THR A 327 30.72 -11.38 -2.50
CA THR A 327 31.67 -10.79 -3.45
C THR A 327 32.79 -10.11 -2.66
N LYS A 328 34.05 -10.48 -2.97
CA LYS A 328 35.25 -9.88 -2.40
C LYS A 328 35.87 -8.93 -3.42
N LEU A 329 36.13 -7.73 -2.99
CA LEU A 329 36.65 -6.64 -3.81
C LEU A 329 38.03 -6.20 -3.29
N TYR A 330 38.96 -5.89 -4.17
CA TYR A 330 40.10 -5.04 -3.90
C TYR A 330 39.65 -3.58 -4.04
N THR A 331 39.98 -2.75 -3.07
CA THR A 331 39.43 -1.39 -2.93
C THR A 331 40.54 -0.38 -2.66
N ILE A 332 40.21 0.89 -2.73
CA ILE A 332 41.15 1.98 -2.41
C ILE A 332 41.01 2.29 -0.91
N PRO A 333 42.04 2.01 -0.08
CA PRO A 333 41.97 2.26 1.36
C PRO A 333 41.66 3.72 1.67
N GLY A 334 40.77 3.97 2.63
CA GLY A 334 40.33 5.30 3.01
C GLY A 334 39.24 5.91 2.13
N ALA A 335 38.93 5.33 0.96
CA ALA A 335 37.80 5.75 0.14
C ALA A 335 36.45 5.47 0.87
N PRO A 336 35.38 6.23 0.59
CA PRO A 336 34.10 6.03 1.27
C PRO A 336 33.45 4.69 0.92
N CYS A 337 33.10 3.90 1.94
CA CYS A 337 32.16 2.77 1.81
C CYS A 337 30.73 3.29 1.89
N ARG A 338 29.90 2.96 0.90
CA ARG A 338 28.56 3.55 0.74
C ARG A 338 27.44 2.56 1.03
N ALA A 339 26.33 3.05 1.58
CA ALA A 339 25.09 2.28 1.67
C ALA A 339 24.55 1.98 0.27
N ALA A 340 24.31 0.72 -0.03
CA ALA A 340 23.86 0.29 -1.36
C ALA A 340 22.45 0.80 -1.71
N ALA A 341 21.60 1.00 -0.71
CA ALA A 341 20.26 1.57 -0.80
C ALA A 341 19.86 2.19 0.53
N ASN A 342 18.70 2.87 0.58
CA ASN A 342 18.14 3.34 1.83
C ASN A 342 17.93 2.16 2.79
N GLY A 343 18.13 2.40 4.07
CA GLY A 343 17.97 1.35 5.08
C GLY A 343 18.25 1.84 6.50
N THR A 344 18.19 0.90 7.42
CA THR A 344 18.53 1.12 8.82
C THR A 344 19.72 0.24 9.22
N VAL A 345 20.72 0.82 9.84
CA VAL A 345 21.90 0.08 10.36
C VAL A 345 21.44 -0.81 11.51
N VAL A 346 21.54 -2.14 11.33
CA VAL A 346 21.16 -3.13 12.36
C VAL A 346 22.36 -3.68 13.12
N PHE A 347 23.56 -3.52 12.56
CA PHE A 347 24.83 -3.83 13.23
C PHE A 347 25.92 -2.88 12.75
N ALA A 348 26.74 -2.40 13.68
CA ALA A 348 27.95 -1.64 13.41
C ALA A 348 28.95 -1.94 14.54
N GLY A 349 30.07 -2.59 14.22
CA GLY A 349 31.06 -2.99 15.21
C GLY A 349 32.17 -3.83 14.62
N ASN A 350 33.18 -4.11 15.46
CA ASN A 350 34.32 -4.96 15.07
C ASN A 350 34.06 -6.41 15.49
N LEU A 351 34.31 -7.34 14.58
CA LEU A 351 34.26 -8.77 14.82
C LEU A 351 35.62 -9.39 14.49
N GLU A 352 36.08 -10.31 15.34
CA GLU A 352 37.39 -10.98 15.16
C GLU A 352 37.52 -11.65 13.77
N LEU A 353 36.43 -12.26 13.29
CA LEU A 353 36.39 -12.97 12.00
C LEU A 353 36.38 -12.05 10.79
N THR A 354 35.71 -10.90 10.85
CA THR A 354 35.37 -10.08 9.67
C THR A 354 35.84 -8.64 9.78
N GLY A 355 36.52 -8.28 10.87
CA GLY A 355 36.95 -6.91 11.10
C GLY A 355 35.77 -5.96 11.33
N ASN A 356 35.98 -4.69 11.02
CA ASN A 356 34.91 -3.69 11.09
C ASN A 356 33.79 -4.04 10.13
N THR A 357 32.60 -4.18 10.69
CA THR A 357 31.43 -4.73 10.01
C THR A 357 30.24 -3.79 10.16
N VAL A 358 29.55 -3.53 9.06
CA VAL A 358 28.29 -2.81 9.02
C VAL A 358 27.23 -3.67 8.35
N VAL A 359 26.05 -3.78 8.98
CA VAL A 359 24.89 -4.46 8.38
C VAL A 359 23.75 -3.48 8.27
N ILE A 360 23.18 -3.35 7.08
CA ILE A 360 22.07 -2.44 6.79
C ILE A 360 20.85 -3.27 6.41
N ASP A 361 19.74 -3.07 7.11
CA ASP A 361 18.43 -3.63 6.77
C ASP A 361 17.72 -2.68 5.79
N HIS A 362 17.46 -3.16 4.59
CA HIS A 362 16.77 -2.41 3.55
C HIS A 362 15.24 -2.65 3.58
N GLY A 363 14.77 -3.48 4.50
CA GLY A 363 13.37 -3.91 4.59
C GLY A 363 13.08 -5.17 3.80
N CYS A 364 11.87 -5.71 3.98
CA CYS A 364 11.41 -6.95 3.34
C CYS A 364 12.36 -8.14 3.51
N GLY A 365 13.16 -8.17 4.60
CA GLY A 365 14.15 -9.22 4.87
C GLY A 365 15.46 -9.10 4.07
N LEU A 366 15.59 -8.08 3.21
CA LEU A 366 16.82 -7.85 2.44
C LEU A 366 17.83 -7.02 3.25
N ARG A 367 19.01 -7.57 3.45
CA ARG A 367 20.11 -6.92 4.19
C ARG A 367 21.41 -6.96 3.41
N SER A 368 22.19 -5.88 3.48
CA SER A 368 23.58 -5.85 3.03
C SER A 368 24.51 -5.96 4.21
N TYR A 369 25.54 -6.77 4.05
CA TYR A 369 26.62 -7.05 5.01
C TYR A 369 27.91 -6.57 4.39
N LEU A 370 28.57 -5.63 5.05
CA LEU A 370 29.84 -5.01 4.60
C LEU A 370 30.91 -5.33 5.63
N TYR A 371 31.91 -6.13 5.22
CA TYR A 371 32.96 -6.65 6.08
C TYR A 371 34.34 -6.10 5.66
N GLY A 372 35.23 -5.88 6.61
CA GLY A 372 36.59 -5.46 6.34
C GLY A 372 36.75 -3.95 6.13
N LEU A 373 35.85 -3.13 6.69
CA LEU A 373 36.00 -1.69 6.64
C LEU A 373 37.23 -1.25 7.46
N GLN A 374 37.92 -0.19 7.00
CA GLN A 374 38.97 0.45 7.77
C GLN A 374 38.40 1.19 8.97
N GLU A 375 37.29 1.90 8.77
CA GLU A 375 36.60 2.69 9.78
C GLU A 375 35.08 2.59 9.61
N ILE A 376 34.35 2.67 10.72
CA ILE A 376 32.89 2.72 10.75
C ILE A 376 32.49 4.15 11.14
N SER A 377 31.62 4.80 10.35
CA SER A 377 31.12 6.15 10.61
C SER A 377 29.63 6.22 10.98
N VAL A 378 28.98 5.06 11.16
CA VAL A 378 27.56 4.96 11.52
C VAL A 378 27.37 4.12 12.78
N SER A 379 26.19 4.22 13.38
CA SER A 379 25.82 3.47 14.58
C SER A 379 24.57 2.62 14.36
N LYS A 380 24.41 1.54 15.11
CA LYS A 380 23.19 0.72 15.14
C LYS A 380 21.95 1.60 15.43
N GLY A 381 20.90 1.43 14.62
CA GLY A 381 19.65 2.18 14.67
C GLY A 381 19.64 3.43 13.78
N GLN A 382 20.78 3.84 13.22
CA GLN A 382 20.86 4.97 12.31
C GLN A 382 20.22 4.65 10.96
N THR A 383 19.37 5.54 10.46
CA THR A 383 18.86 5.49 9.08
C THR A 383 19.92 6.03 8.13
N VAL A 384 20.09 5.38 6.99
CA VAL A 384 21.04 5.77 5.94
C VAL A 384 20.33 5.86 4.58
N GLU A 385 20.79 6.77 3.75
CA GLU A 385 20.30 6.93 2.38
C GLU A 385 21.21 6.19 1.38
N LYS A 386 20.66 5.85 0.23
CA LYS A 386 21.41 5.26 -0.88
C LYS A 386 22.61 6.15 -1.28
N GLY A 387 23.81 5.57 -1.29
CA GLY A 387 25.06 6.29 -1.60
C GLY A 387 25.67 7.05 -0.43
N GLN A 388 25.02 7.12 0.72
CA GLN A 388 25.58 7.73 1.93
C GLN A 388 26.80 6.93 2.40
N ALA A 389 27.89 7.61 2.78
CA ALA A 389 29.05 6.98 3.39
C ALA A 389 28.68 6.38 4.76
N VAL A 390 29.06 5.11 4.98
CA VAL A 390 28.85 4.38 6.23
C VAL A 390 30.16 4.03 6.92
N GLY A 391 31.27 4.31 6.28
CA GLY A 391 32.62 4.09 6.76
C GLY A 391 33.67 4.39 5.69
N ALA A 392 34.91 4.04 6.00
CA ALA A 392 36.02 4.05 5.05
C ALA A 392 36.39 2.60 4.65
N LEU A 393 36.72 2.42 3.38
CA LEU A 393 37.16 1.11 2.84
C LEU A 393 38.53 0.73 3.38
N GLY A 394 38.73 -0.55 3.64
CA GLY A 394 40.06 -1.14 3.81
C GLY A 394 40.74 -1.40 2.47
N GLU A 395 41.75 -2.27 2.44
CA GLU A 395 42.36 -2.79 1.20
C GLU A 395 41.41 -3.73 0.47
N GLU A 396 40.64 -4.49 1.23
CA GLU A 396 39.64 -5.42 0.72
C GLU A 396 38.27 -5.15 1.40
N LEU A 397 37.19 -5.28 0.62
CA LEU A 397 35.82 -5.28 1.09
C LEU A 397 35.16 -6.60 0.73
N THR A 398 34.62 -7.29 1.69
CA THR A 398 33.68 -8.39 1.42
C THR A 398 32.25 -7.90 1.60
N MET A 399 31.44 -8.03 0.55
CA MET A 399 30.02 -7.68 0.60
C MET A 399 29.15 -8.90 0.35
N ASP A 400 28.10 -9.03 1.15
CA ASP A 400 27.08 -10.06 1.01
C ASP A 400 25.70 -9.43 1.08
N PHE A 401 24.78 -9.89 0.25
CA PHE A 401 23.39 -9.46 0.28
C PHE A 401 22.52 -10.69 0.54
N LYS A 402 21.67 -10.60 1.55
CA LYS A 402 20.84 -11.73 1.96
C LYS A 402 19.36 -11.37 2.04
N LEU A 403 18.55 -12.33 1.64
CA LEU A 403 17.14 -12.44 2.02
C LEU A 403 17.03 -13.54 3.09
N GLY A 404 16.75 -13.14 4.33
CA GLY A 404 16.88 -14.03 5.48
C GLY A 404 18.30 -14.58 5.59
N SER A 405 18.46 -15.92 5.57
CA SER A 405 19.76 -16.60 5.61
C SER A 405 20.37 -16.88 4.23
N ARG A 406 19.66 -16.61 3.14
CA ARG A 406 20.09 -16.95 1.77
C ARG A 406 20.76 -15.78 1.09
N SER A 407 21.99 -15.96 0.65
CA SER A 407 22.73 -14.95 -0.13
C SER A 407 22.20 -14.86 -1.55
N VAL A 408 22.13 -13.65 -2.07
CA VAL A 408 21.72 -13.32 -3.44
C VAL A 408 22.82 -12.55 -4.15
N ASN A 409 22.83 -12.59 -5.49
CA ASN A 409 23.89 -11.99 -6.28
C ASN A 409 23.80 -10.45 -6.26
N PRO A 410 24.77 -9.73 -5.68
CA PRO A 410 24.76 -8.27 -5.62
C PRO A 410 24.70 -7.59 -6.98
N ARG A 411 25.33 -8.15 -8.00
CA ARG A 411 25.36 -7.57 -9.36
C ARG A 411 23.97 -7.40 -9.94
N LEU A 412 23.06 -8.36 -9.67
CA LEU A 412 21.69 -8.29 -10.15
C LEU A 412 20.92 -7.11 -9.51
N LEU A 413 21.24 -6.78 -8.25
CA LEU A 413 20.64 -5.64 -7.55
C LEU A 413 21.13 -4.31 -8.13
N PHE A 414 22.43 -4.22 -8.45
CA PHE A 414 23.03 -3.02 -9.06
C PHE A 414 22.55 -2.80 -10.50
N GLN A 415 22.31 -3.88 -11.24
CA GLN A 415 21.81 -3.84 -12.62
C GLN A 415 20.30 -3.75 -12.72
N THR A 416 19.58 -3.62 -11.61
CA THR A 416 18.08 -3.63 -11.56
C THR A 416 17.48 -4.85 -12.26
N SER A 417 18.12 -6.01 -12.13
CA SER A 417 17.75 -7.25 -12.78
C SER A 417 17.55 -8.40 -11.78
N GLY A 418 17.33 -9.62 -12.25
CA GLY A 418 17.27 -10.81 -11.42
C GLY A 418 15.98 -10.99 -10.62
N GLY A 419 14.89 -10.27 -10.99
CA GLY A 419 13.54 -10.50 -10.47
C GLY A 419 13.20 -9.75 -9.18
N LEU A 420 14.13 -9.03 -8.53
CA LEU A 420 13.82 -8.19 -7.38
C LEU A 420 12.88 -7.03 -7.76
N PHE A 421 13.03 -6.53 -8.97
CA PHE A 421 12.29 -5.38 -9.48
C PHE A 421 11.13 -5.84 -10.37
N TRP A 422 10.01 -5.21 -10.21
CA TRP A 422 8.86 -5.41 -11.09
C TRP A 422 9.17 -4.80 -12.45
N LYS A 423 8.91 -5.53 -13.52
CA LYS A 423 8.90 -4.94 -14.84
C LYS A 423 7.70 -4.00 -14.87
N GLU A 424 7.95 -2.71 -15.02
CA GLU A 424 6.87 -1.78 -15.35
C GLU A 424 6.31 -2.26 -16.70
N ASN A 425 5.02 -2.54 -16.75
CA ASN A 425 4.34 -2.84 -17.99
C ASN A 425 4.45 -1.57 -18.85
N GLY A 426 5.32 -1.61 -19.88
CA GLY A 426 5.53 -0.54 -20.85
C GLY A 426 4.30 -0.31 -21.72
#